data_77feba19bf516dc0119152e8c448ae80
#
_entry.id   77feba19bf516dc0119152e8c448ae80
#
_cell.length_a   1.000
_cell.length_b   1.000
_cell.length_c   1.000
_cell.angle_alpha   90.00
_cell.angle_beta   90.00
_cell.angle_gamma   90.00
#
_symmetry.space_group_name_H-M   'P 1'
#
loop_
_entity.id
_entity.type
_entity.pdbx_description
1 polymer ?
#
loop_
_entity_poly.entity_id
_entity_poly.type
_entity_poly.pdbx_seq_one_letter_code
_entity_poly.pdbx_strand_id
1 'polypeptide(L)'
;MHADKASPVIEFLDVSYRVDGTQVLSGLSLQVARGETLVLLGRSGSGKTTTLKLLNRLVMPTAGEVRVDGVPNAQADVIRLRRRIGYVIQDVGLFPHFTVERNIGLVPKIEGWADDRIRARIQELMQLVGLAPELAGRYPRQLSGGQRQRVGVARALAADPEILLMDEPFGALDPLTRDELQREFLALQERLHKTVVFVTHDLREALRLGTRIALMEAGKLVTVLPPQEFLKSSDPWASAYVRAFGNGPEPGSNRGTS
;
A
#
# COMPACT_ATOMS: atom_id res chain seq x y z
N MET A 1 -6.35 32.87 2.90
CA MET A 1 -5.49 32.24 1.89
C MET A 1 -5.99 30.81 1.75
N HIS A 2 -6.82 30.52 0.72
CA HIS A 2 -7.22 29.16 0.40
C HIS A 2 -5.99 28.43 -0.14
N ALA A 3 -5.48 27.44 0.57
CA ALA A 3 -4.52 26.51 0.00
C ALA A 3 -5.16 25.89 -1.25
N ASP A 4 -4.51 26.08 -2.37
CA ASP A 4 -4.85 25.46 -3.64
C ASP A 4 -4.93 23.95 -3.40
N LYS A 5 -6.14 23.39 -3.34
CA LYS A 5 -6.35 21.95 -3.18
C LYS A 5 -5.87 21.32 -4.46
N ALA A 6 -4.64 20.83 -4.47
CA ALA A 6 -4.11 20.03 -5.58
C ALA A 6 -5.18 19.01 -5.97
N SER A 7 -5.53 18.98 -7.26
CA SER A 7 -6.53 18.06 -7.79
C SER A 7 -6.19 16.62 -7.37
N PRO A 8 -7.18 15.84 -6.89
CA PRO A 8 -6.92 14.47 -6.43
C PRO A 8 -6.41 13.62 -7.60
N VAL A 9 -5.43 12.77 -7.32
CA VAL A 9 -4.91 11.82 -8.32
C VAL A 9 -5.73 10.54 -8.38
N ILE A 10 -6.42 10.20 -7.27
CA ILE A 10 -7.32 9.04 -7.18
C ILE A 10 -8.65 9.53 -6.62
N GLU A 11 -9.73 9.09 -7.25
CA GLU A 11 -11.09 9.38 -6.79
C GLU A 11 -11.95 8.11 -6.86
N PHE A 12 -12.68 7.85 -5.79
CA PHE A 12 -13.81 6.92 -5.75
C PHE A 12 -15.08 7.76 -5.60
N LEU A 13 -16.02 7.62 -6.53
CA LEU A 13 -17.26 8.40 -6.60
C LEU A 13 -18.44 7.44 -6.42
N ASP A 14 -18.99 7.38 -5.20
CA ASP A 14 -20.12 6.52 -4.81
C ASP A 14 -19.96 5.06 -5.24
N VAL A 15 -18.76 4.52 -5.04
CA VAL A 15 -18.38 3.19 -5.56
C VAL A 15 -19.00 2.09 -4.72
N SER A 16 -19.74 1.21 -5.39
CA SER A 16 -20.26 -0.03 -4.82
C SER A 16 -19.73 -1.25 -5.56
N TYR A 17 -19.54 -2.35 -4.85
CA TYR A 17 -19.08 -3.61 -5.43
C TYR A 17 -19.77 -4.80 -4.79
N ARG A 18 -20.31 -5.69 -5.62
CA ARG A 18 -20.93 -6.96 -5.22
C ARG A 18 -20.25 -8.13 -5.89
N VAL A 19 -20.15 -9.24 -5.18
CA VAL A 19 -19.70 -10.52 -5.72
C VAL A 19 -20.62 -11.61 -5.20
N ASP A 20 -21.13 -12.45 -6.10
CA ASP A 20 -22.05 -13.56 -5.79
C ASP A 20 -23.24 -13.12 -4.90
N GLY A 21 -23.83 -11.97 -5.20
CA GLY A 21 -24.92 -11.38 -4.44
C GLY A 21 -24.54 -10.69 -3.13
N THR A 22 -23.30 -10.86 -2.63
CA THR A 22 -22.82 -10.27 -1.39
C THR A 22 -22.27 -8.87 -1.64
N GLN A 23 -22.70 -7.88 -0.86
CA GLN A 23 -22.20 -6.51 -0.88
C GLN A 23 -20.82 -6.48 -0.19
N VAL A 24 -19.77 -6.10 -0.93
CA VAL A 24 -18.40 -5.98 -0.41
C VAL A 24 -18.04 -4.51 -0.15
N LEU A 25 -18.47 -3.60 -1.02
CA LEU A 25 -18.34 -2.14 -0.84
C LEU A 25 -19.67 -1.46 -1.14
N SER A 26 -20.03 -0.45 -0.35
CA SER A 26 -21.29 0.27 -0.43
C SER A 26 -21.06 1.79 -0.36
N GLY A 27 -21.22 2.48 -1.51
CA GLY A 27 -21.18 3.92 -1.59
C GLY A 27 -19.85 4.56 -1.17
N LEU A 28 -18.72 3.91 -1.51
CA LEU A 28 -17.40 4.44 -1.16
C LEU A 28 -17.11 5.73 -1.94
N SER A 29 -16.97 6.85 -1.22
CA SER A 29 -16.51 8.13 -1.76
C SER A 29 -15.23 8.54 -1.05
N LEU A 30 -14.11 8.61 -1.79
CA LEU A 30 -12.77 8.80 -1.24
C LEU A 30 -11.88 9.48 -2.28
N GLN A 31 -11.05 10.42 -1.83
CA GLN A 31 -10.07 11.10 -2.68
C GLN A 31 -8.67 10.99 -2.07
N VAL A 32 -7.66 10.82 -2.94
CA VAL A 32 -6.24 10.79 -2.57
C VAL A 32 -5.51 11.87 -3.34
N ALA A 33 -4.80 12.74 -2.62
CA ALA A 33 -4.00 13.81 -3.22
C ALA A 33 -2.66 13.24 -3.75
N ARG A 34 -2.05 13.95 -4.69
CA ARG A 34 -0.72 13.60 -5.21
C ARG A 34 0.34 13.68 -4.10
N GLY A 35 1.20 12.66 -4.01
CA GLY A 35 2.25 12.58 -2.99
C GLY A 35 1.75 12.20 -1.59
N GLU A 36 0.45 11.96 -1.42
CA GLU A 36 -0.15 11.54 -0.16
C GLU A 36 0.09 10.05 0.11
N THR A 37 0.30 9.68 1.38
CA THR A 37 0.18 8.31 1.87
C THR A 37 -1.15 8.15 2.58
N LEU A 38 -2.17 7.66 1.87
CA LEU A 38 -3.46 7.31 2.46
C LEU A 38 -3.42 5.89 2.99
N VAL A 39 -3.71 5.71 4.28
CA VAL A 39 -3.83 4.39 4.89
C VAL A 39 -5.30 3.97 4.96
N LEU A 40 -5.65 2.84 4.35
CA LEU A 40 -6.92 2.17 4.55
C LEU A 40 -6.81 1.25 5.77
N LEU A 41 -7.40 1.66 6.88
CA LEU A 41 -7.43 0.92 8.13
C LEU A 41 -8.78 0.21 8.30
N GLY A 42 -8.80 -0.99 8.84
CA GLY A 42 -10.05 -1.72 9.11
C GLY A 42 -9.83 -3.19 9.37
N ARG A 43 -10.85 -3.87 9.88
CA ARG A 43 -10.81 -5.33 10.13
C ARG A 43 -10.69 -6.12 8.83
N SER A 44 -10.32 -7.40 8.94
CA SER A 44 -10.40 -8.32 7.80
C SER A 44 -11.83 -8.35 7.24
N GLY A 45 -11.97 -8.36 5.91
CA GLY A 45 -13.27 -8.33 5.24
C GLY A 45 -13.93 -6.95 5.14
N SER A 46 -13.32 -5.85 5.62
CA SER A 46 -13.92 -4.50 5.51
C SER A 46 -13.87 -3.88 4.11
N GLY A 47 -13.31 -4.57 3.11
CA GLY A 47 -13.29 -4.11 1.72
C GLY A 47 -11.98 -3.44 1.25
N LYS A 48 -10.95 -3.32 2.10
CA LYS A 48 -9.68 -2.63 1.80
C LYS A 48 -8.97 -3.17 0.55
N THR A 49 -8.69 -4.48 0.53
CA THR A 49 -8.08 -5.15 -0.64
C THR A 49 -8.94 -5.00 -1.89
N THR A 50 -10.26 -5.04 -1.75
CA THR A 50 -11.19 -4.82 -2.87
C THR A 50 -11.08 -3.39 -3.41
N THR A 51 -10.89 -2.40 -2.54
CA THR A 51 -10.64 -1.00 -2.94
C THR A 51 -9.37 -0.88 -3.79
N LEU A 52 -8.26 -1.57 -3.40
CA LEU A 52 -7.06 -1.61 -4.24
C LEU A 52 -7.28 -2.32 -5.58
N LYS A 53 -8.03 -3.43 -5.58
CA LYS A 53 -8.37 -4.18 -6.80
C LYS A 53 -9.22 -3.36 -7.77
N LEU A 54 -10.16 -2.55 -7.28
CA LEU A 54 -10.96 -1.64 -8.09
C LEU A 54 -10.08 -0.55 -8.71
N LEU A 55 -9.17 0.05 -7.94
CA LEU A 55 -8.25 1.07 -8.42
C LEU A 55 -7.35 0.54 -9.55
N ASN A 56 -6.78 -0.64 -9.37
CA ASN A 56 -5.92 -1.30 -10.36
C ASN A 56 -6.73 -2.03 -11.46
N ARG A 57 -8.05 -1.85 -11.47
CA ARG A 57 -8.97 -2.48 -12.45
C ARG A 57 -8.80 -4.00 -12.55
N LEU A 58 -8.52 -4.68 -11.42
CA LEU A 58 -8.56 -6.14 -11.32
C LEU A 58 -10.00 -6.64 -11.18
N VAL A 59 -10.88 -5.80 -10.64
CA VAL A 59 -12.33 -5.96 -10.63
C VAL A 59 -12.98 -4.62 -11.03
N MET A 60 -14.23 -4.67 -11.46
CA MET A 60 -14.99 -3.49 -11.87
C MET A 60 -16.06 -3.17 -10.83
N PRO A 61 -16.36 -1.88 -10.54
CA PRO A 61 -17.44 -1.51 -9.65
C PRO A 61 -18.79 -1.96 -10.23
N THR A 62 -19.75 -2.31 -9.36
CA THR A 62 -21.14 -2.60 -9.75
C THR A 62 -21.98 -1.32 -9.85
N ALA A 63 -21.56 -0.24 -9.17
CA ALA A 63 -22.10 1.11 -9.29
C ALA A 63 -21.02 2.13 -8.89
N GLY A 64 -21.19 3.38 -9.32
CA GLY A 64 -20.22 4.44 -9.11
C GLY A 64 -19.04 4.37 -10.06
N GLU A 65 -18.01 5.18 -9.81
CA GLU A 65 -16.89 5.34 -10.72
C GLU A 65 -15.57 5.51 -9.95
N VAL A 66 -14.50 4.91 -10.47
CA VAL A 66 -13.13 5.13 -10.00
C VAL A 66 -12.37 5.93 -11.05
N ARG A 67 -11.72 7.03 -10.64
CA ARG A 67 -10.89 7.86 -11.53
C ARG A 67 -9.44 7.88 -11.10
N VAL A 68 -8.55 7.95 -12.08
CA VAL A 68 -7.13 8.20 -11.90
C VAL A 68 -6.75 9.40 -12.77
N ASP A 69 -6.20 10.46 -12.16
CA ASP A 69 -5.98 11.77 -12.80
C ASP A 69 -7.22 12.30 -13.56
N GLY A 70 -8.38 12.22 -12.93
CA GLY A 70 -9.65 12.68 -13.49
C GLY A 70 -10.23 11.77 -14.60
N VAL A 71 -9.51 10.74 -15.05
CA VAL A 71 -9.96 9.81 -16.10
C VAL A 71 -10.62 8.58 -15.46
N PRO A 72 -11.87 8.24 -15.83
CA PRO A 72 -12.50 7.01 -15.39
C PRO A 72 -11.64 5.80 -15.75
N ASN A 73 -11.27 4.98 -14.74
CA ASN A 73 -10.40 3.83 -14.98
C ASN A 73 -11.05 2.79 -15.91
N ALA A 74 -12.39 2.76 -15.97
CA ALA A 74 -13.15 1.92 -16.90
C ALA A 74 -12.88 2.24 -18.38
N GLN A 75 -12.60 3.52 -18.69
CA GLN A 75 -12.34 4.02 -20.04
C GLN A 75 -10.83 4.02 -20.38
N ALA A 76 -9.95 3.91 -19.37
CA ALA A 76 -8.51 3.91 -19.57
C ALA A 76 -8.05 2.62 -20.27
N ASP A 77 -6.97 2.71 -21.02
CA ASP A 77 -6.20 1.52 -21.42
C ASP A 77 -5.66 0.83 -20.17
N VAL A 78 -6.10 -0.41 -19.93
CA VAL A 78 -5.79 -1.15 -18.71
C VAL A 78 -4.29 -1.42 -18.54
N ILE A 79 -3.56 -1.58 -19.64
CA ILE A 79 -2.11 -1.82 -19.62
C ILE A 79 -1.42 -0.53 -19.19
N ARG A 80 -1.78 0.61 -19.81
CA ARG A 80 -1.24 1.93 -19.44
C ARG A 80 -1.57 2.30 -18.02
N LEU A 81 -2.80 2.05 -17.56
CA LEU A 81 -3.21 2.29 -16.17
C LEU A 81 -2.30 1.49 -15.20
N ARG A 82 -2.16 0.18 -15.40
CA ARG A 82 -1.37 -0.69 -14.52
C ARG A 82 0.13 -0.39 -14.54
N ARG A 83 0.66 0.17 -15.62
CA ARG A 83 2.06 0.62 -15.69
C ARG A 83 2.33 1.84 -14.81
N ARG A 84 1.32 2.68 -14.58
CA ARG A 84 1.40 3.84 -13.68
C ARG A 84 1.19 3.48 -12.21
N ILE A 85 0.83 2.23 -11.92
CA ILE A 85 0.49 1.72 -10.59
C ILE A 85 1.42 0.56 -10.24
N GLY A 86 2.30 0.77 -9.28
CA GLY A 86 3.03 -0.32 -8.63
C GLY A 86 2.15 -1.01 -7.60
N TYR A 87 2.21 -2.35 -7.53
CA TYR A 87 1.38 -3.09 -6.58
C TYR A 87 2.21 -4.10 -5.80
N VAL A 88 2.29 -3.91 -4.49
CA VAL A 88 2.84 -4.86 -3.51
C VAL A 88 1.66 -5.62 -2.91
N ILE A 89 1.52 -6.88 -3.28
CA ILE A 89 0.45 -7.76 -2.77
C ILE A 89 0.85 -8.42 -1.45
N GLN A 90 -0.13 -8.85 -0.65
CA GLN A 90 0.03 -9.39 0.70
C GLN A 90 1.08 -10.50 0.80
N ASP A 91 1.09 -11.47 -0.10
CA ASP A 91 2.05 -12.58 -0.13
C ASP A 91 3.30 -12.30 -0.99
N VAL A 92 3.60 -11.02 -1.26
CA VAL A 92 4.67 -10.53 -2.15
C VAL A 92 4.56 -11.04 -3.59
N GLY A 93 4.09 -12.26 -3.82
CA GLY A 93 3.85 -12.86 -5.14
C GLY A 93 5.07 -12.83 -6.07
N LEU A 94 6.26 -13.09 -5.56
CA LEU A 94 7.45 -13.22 -6.40
C LEU A 94 7.34 -14.48 -7.28
N PHE A 95 7.79 -14.37 -8.52
CA PHE A 95 7.88 -15.52 -9.41
C PHE A 95 8.95 -16.48 -8.88
N PRO A 96 8.60 -17.69 -8.42
CA PRO A 96 9.53 -18.58 -7.71
C PRO A 96 10.66 -19.11 -8.57
N HIS A 97 10.45 -19.12 -9.88
CA HIS A 97 11.42 -19.57 -10.90
C HIS A 97 12.26 -18.43 -11.52
N PHE A 98 12.07 -17.19 -11.00
CA PHE A 98 12.88 -16.02 -11.38
C PHE A 98 13.85 -15.68 -10.26
N THR A 99 15.04 -15.22 -10.64
CA THR A 99 15.99 -14.59 -9.70
C THR A 99 15.44 -13.26 -9.19
N VAL A 100 16.09 -12.67 -8.19
CA VAL A 100 15.77 -11.32 -7.69
C VAL A 100 15.79 -10.30 -8.83
N GLU A 101 16.87 -10.25 -9.60
CA GLU A 101 17.01 -9.31 -10.73
C GLU A 101 15.92 -9.52 -11.79
N ARG A 102 15.53 -10.77 -12.10
CA ARG A 102 14.46 -11.06 -13.06
C ARG A 102 13.09 -10.70 -12.52
N ASN A 103 12.86 -10.84 -11.21
CA ASN A 103 11.62 -10.37 -10.57
C ASN A 103 11.51 -8.84 -10.65
N ILE A 104 12.58 -8.11 -10.34
CA ILE A 104 12.60 -6.63 -10.38
C ILE A 104 12.50 -6.14 -11.82
N GLY A 105 13.30 -6.68 -12.75
CA GLY A 105 13.38 -6.24 -14.13
C GLY A 105 12.22 -6.66 -15.03
N LEU A 106 11.25 -7.42 -14.54
CA LEU A 106 10.17 -7.99 -15.35
C LEU A 106 9.33 -6.92 -16.06
N VAL A 107 8.82 -5.95 -15.32
CA VAL A 107 7.93 -4.91 -15.89
C VAL A 107 8.68 -4.01 -16.87
N PRO A 108 9.88 -3.47 -16.57
CA PRO A 108 10.69 -2.76 -17.54
C PRO A 108 10.95 -3.57 -18.82
N LYS A 109 11.20 -4.88 -18.70
CA LYS A 109 11.41 -5.76 -19.86
C LYS A 109 10.15 -5.88 -20.72
N ILE A 110 8.97 -6.06 -20.11
CA ILE A 110 7.69 -6.10 -20.83
C ILE A 110 7.41 -4.75 -21.51
N GLU A 111 7.87 -3.65 -20.94
CA GLU A 111 7.79 -2.31 -21.52
C GLU A 111 8.80 -2.04 -22.64
N GLY A 112 9.69 -2.99 -22.92
CA GLY A 112 10.67 -2.87 -24.00
C GLY A 112 11.85 -1.93 -23.66
N TRP A 113 12.18 -1.75 -22.38
CA TRP A 113 13.38 -1.00 -22.01
C TRP A 113 14.64 -1.71 -22.50
N ALA A 114 15.65 -0.93 -22.86
CA ALA A 114 16.97 -1.48 -23.22
C ALA A 114 17.60 -2.22 -22.02
N ASP A 115 18.31 -3.32 -22.29
CA ASP A 115 18.88 -4.18 -21.25
C ASP A 115 19.84 -3.43 -20.31
N ASP A 116 20.62 -2.47 -20.83
CA ASP A 116 21.53 -1.64 -20.01
C ASP A 116 20.74 -0.77 -19.02
N ARG A 117 19.64 -0.16 -19.47
CA ARG A 117 18.74 0.61 -18.64
C ARG A 117 18.09 -0.25 -17.56
N ILE A 118 17.66 -1.47 -17.92
CA ILE A 118 17.08 -2.43 -16.96
C ILE A 118 18.12 -2.80 -15.90
N ARG A 119 19.35 -3.12 -16.28
CA ARG A 119 20.43 -3.45 -15.33
C ARG A 119 20.72 -2.30 -14.36
N ALA A 120 20.87 -1.08 -14.89
CA ALA A 120 21.08 0.10 -14.06
C ALA A 120 19.92 0.34 -13.07
N ARG A 121 18.68 0.19 -13.55
CA ARG A 121 17.48 0.33 -12.71
C ARG A 121 17.38 -0.73 -11.62
N ILE A 122 17.74 -1.99 -11.90
CA ILE A 122 17.78 -3.06 -10.90
C ILE A 122 18.79 -2.73 -9.80
N GLN A 123 20.00 -2.31 -10.17
CA GLN A 123 21.03 -1.94 -9.19
C GLN A 123 20.59 -0.76 -8.31
N GLU A 124 20.06 0.30 -8.92
CA GLU A 124 19.48 1.43 -8.21
C GLU A 124 18.41 1.01 -7.19
N LEU A 125 17.46 0.18 -7.63
CA LEU A 125 16.37 -0.27 -6.78
C LEU A 125 16.83 -1.21 -5.67
N MET A 126 17.76 -2.12 -5.94
CA MET A 126 18.34 -2.99 -4.90
C MET A 126 19.02 -2.15 -3.82
N GLN A 127 19.80 -1.15 -4.21
CA GLN A 127 20.42 -0.21 -3.27
C GLN A 127 19.35 0.59 -2.50
N LEU A 128 18.30 1.06 -3.20
CA LEU A 128 17.23 1.88 -2.63
C LEU A 128 16.46 1.15 -1.53
N VAL A 129 16.23 -0.18 -1.69
CA VAL A 129 15.53 -1.02 -0.71
C VAL A 129 16.48 -1.81 0.21
N GLY A 130 17.77 -1.46 0.25
CA GLY A 130 18.74 -2.09 1.13
C GLY A 130 19.01 -3.58 0.86
N LEU A 131 18.94 -4.01 -0.40
CA LEU A 131 19.32 -5.36 -0.82
C LEU A 131 20.78 -5.41 -1.28
N ALA A 132 21.55 -6.32 -0.71
CA ALA A 132 22.94 -6.52 -1.11
C ALA A 132 23.03 -7.02 -2.57
N PRO A 133 23.98 -6.50 -3.37
CA PRO A 133 24.11 -6.84 -4.80
C PRO A 133 24.24 -8.35 -5.07
N GLU A 134 24.86 -9.09 -4.15
CA GLU A 134 25.07 -10.54 -4.24
C GLU A 134 23.75 -11.34 -4.24
N LEU A 135 22.66 -10.71 -3.83
CA LEU A 135 21.34 -11.33 -3.84
C LEU A 135 20.70 -11.33 -5.24
N ALA A 136 21.21 -10.58 -6.21
CA ALA A 136 20.62 -10.42 -7.54
C ALA A 136 20.33 -11.75 -8.24
N GLY A 137 21.26 -12.72 -8.16
CA GLY A 137 21.14 -14.05 -8.75
C GLY A 137 20.38 -15.07 -7.89
N ARG A 138 19.92 -14.71 -6.68
CA ARG A 138 19.19 -15.63 -5.78
C ARG A 138 17.74 -15.79 -6.20
N TYR A 139 17.16 -16.94 -5.86
CA TYR A 139 15.75 -17.24 -6.04
C TYR A 139 14.96 -16.93 -4.76
N PRO A 140 13.64 -16.66 -4.84
CA PRO A 140 12.81 -16.31 -3.67
C PRO A 140 12.92 -17.28 -2.48
N ARG A 141 13.09 -18.59 -2.74
CA ARG A 141 13.27 -19.64 -1.73
C ARG A 141 14.56 -19.49 -0.90
N GLN A 142 15.52 -18.73 -1.40
CA GLN A 142 16.83 -18.51 -0.77
C GLN A 142 16.89 -17.20 0.03
N LEU A 143 15.76 -16.49 0.12
CA LEU A 143 15.64 -15.20 0.78
C LEU A 143 14.89 -15.30 2.09
N SER A 144 15.23 -14.43 3.06
CA SER A 144 14.41 -14.21 4.26
C SER A 144 13.07 -13.56 3.91
N GLY A 145 12.11 -13.56 4.84
CA GLY A 145 10.82 -12.87 4.66
C GLY A 145 10.97 -11.39 4.32
N GLY A 146 11.81 -10.68 5.08
CA GLY A 146 12.12 -9.27 4.84
C GLY A 146 12.80 -9.03 3.49
N GLN A 147 13.76 -9.89 3.09
CA GLN A 147 14.39 -9.79 1.77
C GLN A 147 13.38 -9.99 0.64
N ARG A 148 12.46 -10.98 0.75
CA ARG A 148 11.39 -11.14 -0.24
C ARG A 148 10.51 -9.89 -0.33
N GLN A 149 10.18 -9.29 0.82
CA GLN A 149 9.38 -8.07 0.87
C GLN A 149 10.08 -6.90 0.15
N ARG A 150 11.38 -6.69 0.41
CA ARG A 150 12.20 -5.69 -0.27
C ARG A 150 12.22 -5.89 -1.79
N VAL A 151 12.34 -7.15 -2.26
CA VAL A 151 12.25 -7.47 -3.70
C VAL A 151 10.87 -7.12 -4.26
N GLY A 152 9.79 -7.37 -3.52
CA GLY A 152 8.43 -7.01 -3.91
C GLY A 152 8.24 -5.51 -4.08
N VAL A 153 8.77 -4.71 -3.14
CA VAL A 153 8.76 -3.24 -3.22
C VAL A 153 9.61 -2.75 -4.42
N ALA A 154 10.83 -3.27 -4.59
CA ALA A 154 11.68 -2.93 -5.72
C ALA A 154 11.00 -3.24 -7.06
N ARG A 155 10.35 -4.41 -7.20
CA ARG A 155 9.58 -4.80 -8.38
C ARG A 155 8.42 -3.83 -8.65
N ALA A 156 7.69 -3.44 -7.61
CA ALA A 156 6.59 -2.51 -7.74
C ALA A 156 7.04 -1.12 -8.21
N LEU A 157 8.27 -0.70 -7.86
CA LEU A 157 8.87 0.57 -8.24
C LEU A 157 9.63 0.53 -9.59
N ALA A 158 9.79 -0.65 -10.21
CA ALA A 158 10.72 -0.85 -11.31
C ALA A 158 10.41 0.00 -12.54
N ALA A 159 9.15 0.15 -12.90
CA ALA A 159 8.70 0.99 -14.01
C ALA A 159 8.49 2.48 -13.63
N ASP A 160 8.97 2.89 -12.46
CA ASP A 160 8.81 4.24 -11.93
C ASP A 160 7.34 4.72 -11.85
N PRO A 161 6.43 3.95 -11.23
CA PRO A 161 5.01 4.28 -11.17
C PRO A 161 4.78 5.57 -10.35
N GLU A 162 3.69 6.29 -10.68
CA GLU A 162 3.25 7.47 -9.91
C GLU A 162 2.50 7.10 -8.63
N ILE A 163 1.81 5.96 -8.66
CA ILE A 163 0.98 5.45 -7.58
C ILE A 163 1.54 4.11 -7.11
N LEU A 164 1.61 3.92 -5.80
CA LEU A 164 2.00 2.66 -5.16
C LEU A 164 0.86 2.13 -4.31
N LEU A 165 0.41 0.92 -4.61
CA LEU A 165 -0.58 0.19 -3.80
C LEU A 165 0.16 -0.84 -2.96
N MET A 166 -0.14 -0.90 -1.66
CA MET A 166 0.49 -1.83 -0.73
C MET A 166 -0.59 -2.53 0.10
N ASP A 167 -0.73 -3.84 -0.07
CA ASP A 167 -1.75 -4.64 0.59
C ASP A 167 -1.12 -5.45 1.72
N GLU A 168 -1.27 -5.00 2.96
CA GLU A 168 -0.71 -5.57 4.19
C GLU A 168 0.79 -5.97 4.06
N PRO A 169 1.66 -5.07 3.56
CA PRO A 169 3.01 -5.45 3.15
C PRO A 169 3.90 -5.93 4.29
N PHE A 170 3.56 -5.65 5.54
CA PHE A 170 4.37 -6.02 6.72
C PHE A 170 3.72 -7.09 7.60
N GLY A 171 2.54 -7.60 7.20
CA GLY A 171 1.72 -8.50 8.04
C GLY A 171 2.42 -9.81 8.43
N ALA A 172 3.19 -10.40 7.54
CA ALA A 172 3.86 -11.70 7.73
C ALA A 172 5.28 -11.62 8.31
N LEU A 173 5.70 -10.45 8.80
CA LEU A 173 7.07 -10.21 9.30
C LEU A 173 7.12 -10.24 10.83
N ASP A 174 8.27 -10.67 11.36
CA ASP A 174 8.59 -10.53 12.78
C ASP A 174 8.68 -9.05 13.19
N PRO A 175 8.49 -8.72 14.48
CA PRO A 175 8.41 -7.33 14.92
C PRO A 175 9.64 -6.47 14.61
N LEU A 176 10.85 -7.03 14.68
CA LEU A 176 12.11 -6.28 14.45
C LEU A 176 12.25 -5.95 12.95
N THR A 177 12.10 -6.96 12.10
CA THR A 177 12.13 -6.79 10.63
C THR A 177 11.03 -5.82 10.16
N ARG A 178 9.84 -5.89 10.76
CA ARG A 178 8.73 -4.97 10.48
C ARG A 178 9.10 -3.52 10.78
N ASP A 179 9.64 -3.25 11.98
CA ASP A 179 10.04 -1.90 12.38
C ASP A 179 11.15 -1.33 11.46
N GLU A 180 12.12 -2.16 11.09
CA GLU A 180 13.18 -1.79 10.17
C GLU A 180 12.62 -1.41 8.79
N LEU A 181 11.76 -2.26 8.20
CA LEU A 181 11.16 -2.00 6.89
C LEU A 181 10.22 -0.80 6.88
N GLN A 182 9.51 -0.53 7.97
CA GLN A 182 8.68 0.68 8.09
C GLN A 182 9.53 1.95 8.10
N ARG A 183 10.68 1.95 8.81
CA ARG A 183 11.62 3.09 8.78
C ARG A 183 12.19 3.33 7.39
N GLU A 184 12.56 2.25 6.71
CA GLU A 184 13.08 2.34 5.33
C GLU A 184 11.99 2.83 4.36
N PHE A 185 10.75 2.38 4.52
CA PHE A 185 9.63 2.86 3.71
C PHE A 185 9.41 4.36 3.88
N LEU A 186 9.47 4.89 5.12
CA LEU A 186 9.36 6.33 5.36
C LEU A 186 10.48 7.11 4.66
N ALA A 187 11.73 6.68 4.80
CA ALA A 187 12.86 7.30 4.12
C ALA A 187 12.74 7.21 2.59
N LEU A 188 12.21 6.10 2.08
CA LEU A 188 11.90 5.92 0.67
C LEU A 188 10.83 6.91 0.18
N GLN A 189 9.74 7.06 0.94
CA GLN A 189 8.63 7.94 0.61
C GLN A 189 9.06 9.42 0.62
N GLU A 190 9.89 9.82 1.58
CA GLU A 190 10.49 11.17 1.63
C GLU A 190 11.36 11.48 0.40
N ARG A 191 12.00 10.48 -0.19
CA ARG A 191 12.85 10.65 -1.39
C ARG A 191 12.04 10.64 -2.69
N LEU A 192 11.03 9.79 -2.79
CA LEU A 192 10.33 9.52 -4.03
C LEU A 192 9.03 10.32 -4.18
N HIS A 193 8.44 10.79 -3.08
CA HIS A 193 7.17 11.54 -3.04
C HIS A 193 6.05 10.86 -3.86
N LYS A 194 5.99 9.52 -3.85
CA LYS A 194 4.94 8.77 -4.55
C LYS A 194 3.59 8.92 -3.85
N THR A 195 2.52 8.84 -4.62
CA THR A 195 1.18 8.68 -4.05
C THR A 195 1.01 7.23 -3.61
N VAL A 196 0.68 7.01 -2.34
CA VAL A 196 0.60 5.66 -1.77
C VAL A 196 -0.80 5.40 -1.22
N VAL A 197 -1.37 4.24 -1.58
CA VAL A 197 -2.54 3.69 -0.88
C VAL A 197 -2.08 2.43 -0.16
N PHE A 198 -2.04 2.53 1.16
CA PHE A 198 -1.50 1.50 2.05
C PHE A 198 -2.63 0.84 2.84
N VAL A 199 -2.73 -0.48 2.77
CA VAL A 199 -3.73 -1.27 3.52
C VAL A 199 -3.08 -1.91 4.73
N THR A 200 -3.70 -1.77 5.88
CA THR A 200 -3.33 -2.46 7.12
C THR A 200 -4.54 -2.66 8.03
N HIS A 201 -4.40 -3.57 8.99
CA HIS A 201 -5.31 -3.70 10.13
C HIS A 201 -4.64 -3.20 11.44
N ASP A 202 -3.37 -2.80 11.39
CA ASP A 202 -2.60 -2.31 12.55
C ASP A 202 -2.65 -0.77 12.62
N LEU A 203 -3.24 -0.25 13.71
CA LEU A 203 -3.32 1.19 13.96
C LEU A 203 -1.94 1.83 14.10
N ARG A 204 -0.95 1.13 14.66
CA ARG A 204 0.41 1.67 14.83
C ARG A 204 1.06 1.94 13.48
N GLU A 205 0.89 1.02 12.52
CA GLU A 205 1.33 1.23 11.14
C GLU A 205 0.61 2.44 10.51
N ALA A 206 -0.72 2.53 10.68
CA ALA A 206 -1.50 3.62 10.14
C ALA A 206 -1.07 4.99 10.68
N LEU A 207 -0.83 5.08 11.99
CA LEU A 207 -0.37 6.32 12.65
C LEU A 207 1.05 6.72 12.23
N ARG A 208 1.92 5.73 11.99
CA ARG A 208 3.33 5.96 11.66
C ARG A 208 3.54 6.33 10.19
N LEU A 209 2.83 5.67 9.29
CA LEU A 209 3.10 5.72 7.85
C LEU A 209 2.15 6.67 7.10
N GLY A 210 0.93 6.86 7.61
CA GLY A 210 -0.10 7.61 6.91
C GLY A 210 0.01 9.12 7.09
N THR A 211 -0.25 9.87 6.02
CA THR A 211 -0.59 11.29 6.10
C THR A 211 -2.06 11.48 6.44
N ARG A 212 -2.92 10.56 5.97
CA ARG A 212 -4.32 10.41 6.40
C ARG A 212 -4.67 8.94 6.59
N ILE A 213 -5.65 8.70 7.46
CA ILE A 213 -6.19 7.37 7.77
C ILE A 213 -7.66 7.35 7.37
N ALA A 214 -8.01 6.46 6.45
CA ALA A 214 -9.37 6.15 6.05
C ALA A 214 -9.81 4.87 6.77
N LEU A 215 -10.71 5.00 7.74
CA LEU A 215 -11.25 3.85 8.47
C LEU A 215 -12.38 3.22 7.66
N MET A 216 -12.26 1.92 7.40
CA MET A 216 -13.27 1.13 6.69
C MET A 216 -13.89 0.08 7.62
N GLU A 217 -15.21 -0.01 7.62
CA GLU A 217 -15.95 -1.03 8.36
C GLU A 217 -17.13 -1.54 7.52
N ALA A 218 -17.29 -2.86 7.45
CA ALA A 218 -18.37 -3.52 6.72
C ALA A 218 -18.63 -2.96 5.30
N GLY A 219 -17.56 -2.71 4.54
CA GLY A 219 -17.64 -2.21 3.15
C GLY A 219 -17.94 -0.72 3.03
N LYS A 220 -17.94 0.04 4.11
CA LYS A 220 -18.20 1.50 4.12
C LYS A 220 -17.01 2.27 4.63
N LEU A 221 -16.86 3.49 4.14
CA LEU A 221 -15.95 4.48 4.70
C LEU A 221 -16.61 5.12 5.93
N VAL A 222 -15.95 4.98 7.08
CA VAL A 222 -16.44 5.56 8.35
C VAL A 222 -15.95 6.99 8.51
N THR A 223 -14.65 7.21 8.39
CA THR A 223 -14.03 8.53 8.53
C THR A 223 -12.69 8.58 7.80
N VAL A 224 -12.24 9.81 7.46
CA VAL A 224 -10.88 10.06 6.90
C VAL A 224 -10.27 11.22 7.67
N LEU A 225 -9.23 10.93 8.44
CA LEU A 225 -8.61 11.91 9.36
C LEU A 225 -7.08 11.84 9.29
N PRO A 226 -6.37 12.94 9.54
CA PRO A 226 -4.95 12.90 9.87
C PRO A 226 -4.70 12.05 11.13
N PRO A 227 -3.49 11.44 11.29
CA PRO A 227 -3.18 10.58 12.42
C PRO A 227 -3.48 11.20 13.81
N GLN A 228 -3.11 12.46 13.99
CA GLN A 228 -3.32 13.16 15.28
C GLN A 228 -4.79 13.40 15.59
N GLU A 229 -5.61 13.67 14.58
CA GLU A 229 -7.06 13.84 14.73
C GLU A 229 -7.75 12.49 14.93
N PHE A 230 -7.24 11.43 14.27
CA PHE A 230 -7.75 10.06 14.44
C PHE A 230 -7.65 9.60 15.90
N LEU A 231 -6.52 9.88 16.56
CA LEU A 231 -6.32 9.57 18.00
C LEU A 231 -7.30 10.28 18.93
N LYS A 232 -7.82 11.45 18.53
CA LYS A 232 -8.76 12.28 19.29
C LYS A 232 -10.20 12.15 18.81
N SER A 233 -10.46 11.28 17.83
CA SER A 233 -11.78 11.17 17.21
C SER A 233 -12.84 10.71 18.21
N SER A 234 -13.99 11.36 18.19
CA SER A 234 -15.19 10.94 18.91
C SER A 234 -16.03 9.91 18.17
N ASP A 235 -15.66 9.58 16.93
CA ASP A 235 -16.31 8.51 16.17
C ASP A 235 -16.22 7.17 16.92
N PRO A 236 -17.34 6.44 17.12
CA PRO A 236 -17.35 5.21 17.91
C PRO A 236 -16.38 4.13 17.38
N TRP A 237 -16.25 3.99 16.06
CA TRP A 237 -15.37 3.01 15.45
C TRP A 237 -13.90 3.40 15.59
N ALA A 238 -13.56 4.67 15.29
CA ALA A 238 -12.20 5.18 15.48
C ALA A 238 -11.77 5.08 16.94
N SER A 239 -12.65 5.50 17.87
CA SER A 239 -12.42 5.38 19.32
C SER A 239 -12.23 3.93 19.77
N ALA A 240 -12.98 2.98 19.18
CA ALA A 240 -12.82 1.55 19.50
C ALA A 240 -11.45 1.03 19.06
N TYR A 241 -10.96 1.44 17.86
CA TYR A 241 -9.61 1.13 17.42
C TYR A 241 -8.55 1.70 18.37
N VAL A 242 -8.66 2.99 18.73
CA VAL A 242 -7.70 3.64 19.63
C VAL A 242 -7.65 2.93 20.98
N ARG A 243 -8.82 2.59 21.57
CA ARG A 243 -8.87 1.83 22.86
C ARG A 243 -8.25 0.45 22.74
N ALA A 244 -8.53 -0.29 21.68
CA ALA A 244 -8.01 -1.64 21.48
C ALA A 244 -6.47 -1.68 21.39
N PHE A 245 -5.85 -0.63 20.81
CA PHE A 245 -4.40 -0.52 20.67
C PHE A 245 -3.72 0.25 21.80
N GLY A 246 -4.44 1.13 22.53
CA GLY A 246 -3.94 1.83 23.71
C GLY A 246 -3.83 0.95 24.95
N ASN A 247 -4.58 -0.15 25.01
CA ASN A 247 -4.55 -1.16 26.09
C ASN A 247 -3.57 -2.30 25.85
N GLY A 248 -2.68 -2.21 24.87
CA GLY A 248 -1.57 -3.14 24.69
C GLY A 248 -0.62 -3.09 25.90
N PRO A 249 0.00 -4.20 26.34
CA PRO A 249 0.86 -4.22 27.52
C PRO A 249 1.98 -3.20 27.35
N GLU A 250 2.08 -2.26 28.31
CA GLU A 250 3.25 -1.40 28.42
C GLU A 250 4.49 -2.26 28.60
N PRO A 251 5.57 -2.04 27.84
CA PRO A 251 6.83 -2.71 28.11
C PRO A 251 7.40 -2.16 29.43
N GLY A 252 7.18 -2.89 30.54
CA GLY A 252 7.92 -2.63 31.77
C GLY A 252 7.11 -2.26 33.02
N SER A 253 6.12 -3.05 33.42
CA SER A 253 5.75 -3.10 34.84
C SER A 253 6.16 -4.42 35.45
N ASN A 254 7.46 -4.59 35.65
CA ASN A 254 7.99 -5.60 36.56
C ASN A 254 7.77 -5.07 37.99
N ARG A 255 6.54 -5.26 38.54
CA ARG A 255 6.33 -5.11 39.98
C ARG A 255 6.88 -6.35 40.62
N GLY A 256 8.10 -6.18 41.19
CA GLY A 256 8.64 -7.11 42.16
C GLY A 256 7.61 -7.36 43.27
N THR A 257 7.34 -8.60 43.49
CA THR A 257 6.78 -9.08 44.77
C THR A 257 7.87 -9.82 45.49
N SER A 258 8.09 -9.35 46.69
CA SER A 258 8.92 -9.87 47.76
C SER A 258 8.65 -11.33 48.06
#